data_8ab06672093fa0aca22e99e0de5139f7
#
_entry.id   8ab06672093fa0aca22e99e0de5139f7
#
_cell.length_a   1.000
_cell.length_b   1.000
_cell.length_c   1.000
_cell.angle_alpha   90.00
_cell.angle_beta   90.00
_cell.angle_gamma   90.00
#
_symmetry.space_group_name_H-M   'P 1'
#
loop_
_entity.id
_entity.type
_entity.pdbx_description
1 polymer ?
#
loop_
_entity_poly.entity_id
_entity_poly.type
_entity_poly.pdbx_seq_one_letter_code
_entity_poly.pdbx_strand_id
1 'polypeptide(L)'
;MIPEIGAFALVVALCLAVVQGVLPLAGATRGIPAWINIAKPAARGQLLFVLIAYACLTWAFVTHDFSVLYVAHNSNLNLPLVYRISGVWGAHEGSLLLWLLTLCGWTGAVTYFSRSVPDRVIARVMQALRVQDLFQQQVLEQD
;
A
#
# COMPACT_ATOMS: atom_id res chain seq x y z
N MET A 1 23.64 3.91 5.44
CA MET A 1 23.21 2.48 5.36
C MET A 1 21.73 2.31 5.68
N ILE A 2 21.25 2.61 6.91
CA ILE A 2 19.83 2.38 7.28
C ILE A 2 18.85 3.26 6.48
N PRO A 3 19.13 4.57 6.25
CA PRO A 3 18.27 5.40 5.40
C PRO A 3 18.17 4.91 3.95
N GLU A 4 19.25 4.38 3.42
CA GLU A 4 19.30 3.83 2.06
C GLU A 4 18.41 2.58 1.93
N ILE A 5 18.42 1.72 2.96
CA ILE A 5 17.52 0.55 3.03
C ILE A 5 16.05 1.02 3.06
N GLY A 6 15.76 2.08 3.82
CA GLY A 6 14.43 2.69 3.86
C GLY A 6 13.97 3.22 2.51
N ALA A 7 14.85 3.96 1.81
CA ALA A 7 14.57 4.47 0.47
C ALA A 7 14.38 3.34 -0.55
N PHE A 8 15.23 2.31 -0.53
CA PHE A 8 15.08 1.13 -1.37
C PHE A 8 13.75 0.40 -1.09
N ALA A 9 13.38 0.24 0.18
CA ALA A 9 12.12 -0.39 0.56
C ALA A 9 10.91 0.39 0.02
N LEU A 10 10.94 1.73 0.01
CA LEU A 10 9.89 2.56 -0.58
C LEU A 10 9.77 2.36 -2.09
N VAL A 11 10.88 2.28 -2.81
CA VAL A 11 10.88 2.03 -4.26
C VAL A 11 10.27 0.66 -4.56
N VAL A 12 10.65 -0.38 -3.81
CA VAL A 12 10.07 -1.73 -3.98
C VAL A 12 8.58 -1.72 -3.64
N ALA A 13 8.16 -1.03 -2.58
CA ALA A 13 6.75 -0.89 -2.22
C ALA A 13 5.95 -0.19 -3.33
N LEU A 14 6.51 0.83 -3.98
CA LEU A 14 5.90 1.51 -5.12
C LEU A 14 5.76 0.56 -6.33
N CYS A 15 6.78 -0.20 -6.66
CA CYS A 15 6.70 -1.20 -7.73
C CYS A 15 5.60 -2.24 -7.45
N LEU A 16 5.51 -2.72 -6.20
CA LEU A 16 4.45 -3.65 -5.80
C LEU A 16 3.05 -3.03 -5.86
N ALA A 17 2.92 -1.73 -5.54
CA ALA A 17 1.67 -1.01 -5.67
C ALA A 17 1.20 -0.94 -7.14
N VAL A 18 2.12 -0.66 -8.06
CA VAL A 18 1.82 -0.66 -9.50
C VAL A 18 1.42 -2.04 -9.99
N VAL A 19 2.17 -3.07 -9.61
CA VAL A 19 1.87 -4.48 -9.94
C VAL A 19 0.49 -4.88 -9.41
N GLN A 20 0.18 -4.53 -8.16
CA GLN A 20 -1.09 -4.84 -7.50
C GLN A 20 -2.27 -4.11 -8.16
N GLY A 21 -2.07 -2.89 -8.67
CA GLY A 21 -3.11 -2.13 -9.34
C GLY A 21 -3.34 -2.59 -10.79
N VAL A 22 -2.26 -2.76 -11.55
CA VAL A 22 -2.34 -2.99 -13.00
C VAL A 22 -2.65 -4.44 -13.36
N LEU A 23 -1.92 -5.41 -12.77
CA LEU A 23 -2.05 -6.81 -13.18
C LEU A 23 -3.42 -7.43 -12.88
N PRO A 24 -4.03 -7.24 -11.69
CA PRO A 24 -5.35 -7.81 -11.44
C PRO A 24 -6.43 -7.17 -12.30
N LEU A 25 -6.34 -5.88 -12.57
CA LEU A 25 -7.28 -5.18 -13.44
C LEU A 25 -7.17 -5.70 -14.90
N ALA A 26 -5.96 -5.80 -15.42
CA ALA A 26 -5.71 -6.37 -16.75
C ALA A 26 -6.08 -7.86 -16.80
N GLY A 27 -5.89 -8.60 -15.71
CA GLY A 27 -6.29 -10.01 -15.58
C GLY A 27 -7.80 -10.19 -15.60
N ALA A 28 -8.54 -9.27 -14.97
CA ALA A 28 -10.00 -9.28 -14.96
C ALA A 28 -10.57 -9.02 -16.37
N THR A 29 -10.01 -8.07 -17.12
CA THR A 29 -10.45 -7.75 -18.48
C THR A 29 -10.09 -8.84 -19.50
N ARG A 30 -8.95 -9.54 -19.30
CA ARG A 30 -8.46 -10.60 -20.19
C ARG A 30 -8.88 -12.01 -19.77
N GLY A 31 -9.55 -12.17 -18.62
CA GLY A 31 -9.96 -13.47 -18.09
C GLY A 31 -8.80 -14.37 -17.66
N ILE A 32 -7.66 -13.80 -17.22
CA ILE A 32 -6.46 -14.54 -16.79
C ILE A 32 -6.45 -14.65 -15.25
N PRO A 33 -6.86 -15.79 -14.64
CA PRO A 33 -6.97 -15.93 -13.19
C PRO A 33 -5.62 -15.79 -12.47
N ALA A 34 -4.53 -16.20 -13.12
CA ALA A 34 -3.18 -16.10 -12.54
C ALA A 34 -2.80 -14.65 -12.19
N TRP A 35 -3.19 -13.67 -13.01
CA TRP A 35 -2.90 -12.26 -12.78
C TRP A 35 -3.73 -11.66 -11.62
N ILE A 36 -4.97 -12.12 -11.48
CA ILE A 36 -5.83 -11.74 -10.37
C ILE A 36 -5.25 -12.22 -9.03
N ASN A 37 -4.70 -13.45 -9.02
CA ASN A 37 -4.14 -14.05 -7.82
C ASN A 37 -2.84 -13.37 -7.32
N ILE A 38 -2.16 -12.57 -8.15
CA ILE A 38 -0.97 -11.81 -7.77
C ILE A 38 -1.31 -10.68 -6.78
N ALA A 39 -2.55 -10.19 -6.75
CA ALA A 39 -2.95 -9.09 -5.87
C ALA A 39 -2.65 -9.36 -4.40
N LYS A 40 -2.96 -10.56 -3.90
CA LYS A 40 -2.78 -10.93 -2.48
C LYS A 40 -1.31 -10.95 -2.03
N PRO A 41 -0.39 -11.64 -2.71
CA PRO A 41 1.01 -11.62 -2.35
C PRO A 41 1.65 -10.24 -2.55
N ALA A 42 1.26 -9.49 -3.59
CA ALA A 42 1.74 -8.13 -3.81
C ALA A 42 1.34 -7.18 -2.68
N ALA A 43 0.09 -7.24 -2.20
CA ALA A 43 -0.38 -6.44 -1.08
C ALA A 43 0.38 -6.73 0.23
N ARG A 44 0.70 -8.00 0.50
CA ARG A 44 1.50 -8.39 1.66
C ARG A 44 2.95 -7.93 1.54
N GLY A 45 3.53 -8.08 0.36
CA GLY A 45 4.88 -7.57 0.07
C GLY A 45 4.95 -6.06 0.24
N GLN A 46 3.98 -5.32 -0.29
CA GLN A 46 3.89 -3.86 -0.14
C GLN A 46 3.82 -3.45 1.34
N LEU A 47 2.94 -4.08 2.12
CA LEU A 47 2.84 -3.81 3.56
C LEU A 47 4.18 -4.05 4.27
N LEU A 48 4.87 -5.16 3.96
CA LEU A 48 6.17 -5.49 4.56
C LEU A 48 7.22 -4.40 4.25
N PHE A 49 7.33 -3.98 2.99
CA PHE A 49 8.33 -2.97 2.59
C PHE A 49 8.01 -1.58 3.13
N VAL A 50 6.74 -1.18 3.22
CA VAL A 50 6.34 0.07 3.87
C VAL A 50 6.64 0.04 5.37
N LEU A 51 6.43 -1.10 6.04
CA LEU A 51 6.82 -1.28 7.45
C LEU A 51 8.32 -1.13 7.65
N ILE A 52 9.14 -1.74 6.77
CA ILE A 52 10.61 -1.61 6.83
C ILE A 52 11.00 -0.15 6.65
N ALA A 53 10.43 0.56 5.67
CA ALA A 53 10.72 1.96 5.43
C ALA A 53 10.37 2.84 6.63
N TYR A 54 9.19 2.63 7.24
CA TYR A 54 8.76 3.35 8.43
C TYR A 54 9.64 3.04 9.65
N ALA A 55 10.04 1.79 9.83
CA ALA A 55 10.97 1.38 10.88
C ALA A 55 12.36 2.02 10.70
N CYS A 56 12.89 2.08 9.48
CA CYS A 56 14.15 2.74 9.17
C CYS A 56 14.08 4.25 9.48
N LEU A 57 12.98 4.92 9.11
CA LEU A 57 12.78 6.33 9.42
C LEU A 57 12.70 6.57 10.94
N THR A 58 11.93 5.75 11.66
CA THR A 58 11.83 5.81 13.12
C THR A 58 13.20 5.62 13.78
N TRP A 59 13.99 4.66 13.29
CA TRP A 59 15.33 4.42 13.77
C TRP A 59 16.24 5.63 13.56
N ALA A 60 16.18 6.27 12.38
CA ALA A 60 16.95 7.47 12.07
C ALA A 60 16.62 8.61 13.03
N PHE A 61 15.35 8.79 13.44
CA PHE A 61 14.96 9.75 14.47
C PHE A 61 15.51 9.40 15.87
N VAL A 62 15.47 8.13 16.25
CA VAL A 62 15.95 7.65 17.56
C VAL A 62 17.47 7.81 17.67
N THR A 63 18.21 7.53 16.59
CA THR A 63 19.69 7.57 16.57
C THR A 63 20.26 8.94 16.21
N HIS A 64 19.41 9.96 15.98
CA HIS A 64 19.85 11.30 15.51
C HIS A 64 20.66 11.26 14.23
N ASP A 65 20.24 10.43 13.27
CA ASP A 65 20.90 10.34 11.97
C ASP A 65 20.56 11.56 11.10
N PHE A 66 21.29 12.66 11.32
CA PHE A 66 21.12 13.92 10.59
C PHE A 66 21.61 13.84 9.13
N SER A 67 22.08 12.70 8.66
CA SER A 67 22.31 12.47 7.22
C SER A 67 20.97 12.45 6.44
N VAL A 68 19.88 12.15 7.12
CA VAL A 68 18.52 12.26 6.58
C VAL A 68 18.02 13.68 6.76
N LEU A 69 17.79 14.39 5.67
CA LEU A 69 17.35 15.79 5.67
C LEU A 69 16.05 15.99 6.50
N TYR A 70 15.13 15.03 6.43
CA TYR A 70 13.89 15.06 7.19
C TYR A 70 14.14 15.03 8.71
N VAL A 71 15.07 14.20 9.18
CA VAL A 71 15.48 14.15 10.60
C VAL A 71 16.15 15.44 11.02
N ALA A 72 17.02 16.00 10.16
CA ALA A 72 17.72 17.25 10.43
C ALA A 72 16.77 18.45 10.61
N HIS A 73 15.68 18.49 9.86
CA HIS A 73 14.68 19.56 9.94
C HIS A 73 13.68 19.40 11.08
N ASN A 74 13.40 18.18 11.53
CA ASN A 74 12.31 17.87 12.46
C ASN A 74 12.77 17.24 13.79
N SER A 75 14.09 17.17 14.04
CA SER A 75 14.65 16.64 15.30
C SER A 75 15.74 17.54 15.87
N ASN A 76 15.94 17.47 17.19
CA ASN A 76 16.98 18.20 17.91
C ASN A 76 17.63 17.27 18.94
N LEU A 77 18.93 17.48 19.22
CA LEU A 77 19.70 16.70 20.21
C LEU A 77 19.12 16.75 21.63
N ASN A 78 18.44 17.84 21.98
CA ASN A 78 17.86 18.05 23.32
C ASN A 78 16.44 17.47 23.48
N LEU A 79 15.85 16.85 22.43
CA LEU A 79 14.51 16.30 22.49
C LEU A 79 14.48 14.97 23.26
N PRO A 80 13.60 14.81 24.26
CA PRO A 80 13.33 13.52 24.90
C PRO A 80 12.88 12.46 23.87
N LEU A 81 13.15 11.18 24.17
CA LEU A 81 12.87 10.05 23.25
C LEU A 81 11.41 10.04 22.74
N VAL A 82 10.45 10.34 23.62
CA VAL A 82 9.02 10.37 23.26
C VAL A 82 8.74 11.40 22.16
N TYR A 83 9.33 12.60 22.26
CA TYR A 83 9.17 13.64 21.24
C TYR A 83 9.91 13.32 19.94
N ARG A 84 11.00 12.57 19.98
CA ARG A 84 11.68 12.08 18.78
C ARG A 84 10.83 11.08 18.01
N ILE A 85 10.21 10.13 18.72
CA ILE A 85 9.31 9.15 18.10
C ILE A 85 8.09 9.85 17.52
N SER A 86 7.49 10.81 18.24
CA SER A 86 6.36 11.60 17.71
C SER A 86 6.76 12.51 16.55
N GLY A 87 8.02 12.96 16.50
CA GLY A 87 8.57 13.73 15.39
C GLY A 87 8.56 12.98 14.04
N VAL A 88 8.53 11.64 14.06
CA VAL A 88 8.45 10.81 12.83
C VAL A 88 7.22 11.15 12.00
N TRP A 89 6.08 11.43 12.64
CA TRP A 89 4.85 11.81 11.95
C TRP A 89 4.45 13.28 12.18
N GLY A 90 5.28 14.04 12.88
CA GLY A 90 5.00 15.44 13.24
C GLY A 90 5.06 16.43 12.08
N ALA A 91 5.68 16.04 10.96
CA ALA A 91 5.74 16.83 9.75
C ALA A 91 5.12 16.09 8.55
N HIS A 92 5.03 16.79 7.42
CA HIS A 92 4.23 16.38 6.26
C HIS A 92 4.66 15.02 5.67
N GLU A 93 5.96 14.84 5.43
CA GLU A 93 6.49 13.64 4.78
C GLU A 93 6.29 12.38 5.62
N GLY A 94 6.58 12.46 6.93
CA GLY A 94 6.41 11.33 7.84
C GLY A 94 4.95 10.99 8.10
N SER A 95 4.07 11.99 8.14
CA SER A 95 2.64 11.77 8.27
C SER A 95 2.06 11.07 7.02
N LEU A 96 2.51 11.44 5.82
CA LEU A 96 2.13 10.74 4.58
C LEU A 96 2.58 9.28 4.58
N LEU A 97 3.78 9.01 5.08
CA LEU A 97 4.28 7.63 5.21
C LEU A 97 3.46 6.81 6.21
N LEU A 98 3.04 7.42 7.33
CA LEU A 98 2.15 6.80 8.30
C LEU A 98 0.77 6.51 7.69
N TRP A 99 0.22 7.44 6.90
CA TRP A 99 -1.02 7.23 6.16
C TRP A 99 -0.91 6.06 5.18
N LEU A 100 0.17 6.03 4.41
CA LEU A 100 0.45 4.92 3.50
C LEU A 100 0.53 3.58 4.25
N LEU A 101 1.22 3.55 5.40
CA LEU A 101 1.32 2.37 6.25
C LEU A 101 -0.06 1.91 6.74
N THR A 102 -0.92 2.84 7.15
CA THR A 102 -2.29 2.55 7.60
C THR A 102 -3.12 1.96 6.47
N LEU A 103 -3.06 2.53 5.27
CA LEU A 103 -3.76 2.01 4.09
C LEU A 103 -3.25 0.62 3.68
N CYS A 104 -1.94 0.41 3.68
CA CYS A 104 -1.35 -0.90 3.40
C CYS A 104 -1.74 -1.93 4.48
N GLY A 105 -1.79 -1.52 5.75
CA GLY A 105 -2.25 -2.34 6.87
C GLY A 105 -3.70 -2.75 6.71
N TRP A 106 -4.57 -1.82 6.32
CA TRP A 106 -5.97 -2.11 6.03
C TRP A 106 -6.13 -3.08 4.87
N THR A 107 -5.42 -2.82 3.75
CA THR A 107 -5.41 -3.73 2.59
C THR A 107 -4.90 -5.12 2.97
N GLY A 108 -3.83 -5.19 3.77
CA GLY A 108 -3.29 -6.43 4.31
C GLY A 108 -4.32 -7.19 5.18
N ALA A 109 -5.02 -6.48 6.06
CA ALA A 109 -6.07 -7.04 6.89
C ALA A 109 -7.23 -7.60 6.05
N VAL A 110 -7.70 -6.83 5.07
CA VAL A 110 -8.75 -7.28 4.14
C VAL A 110 -8.29 -8.54 3.40
N THR A 111 -7.07 -8.60 2.89
CA THR A 111 -6.55 -9.80 2.18
C THR A 111 -6.40 -11.01 3.10
N TYR A 112 -6.15 -10.79 4.39
CA TYR A 112 -6.03 -11.86 5.38
C TYR A 112 -7.40 -12.39 5.81
N PHE A 113 -8.34 -11.50 6.16
CA PHE A 113 -9.68 -11.87 6.62
C PHE A 113 -10.61 -12.29 5.48
N SER A 114 -10.37 -11.82 4.25
CA SER A 114 -11.15 -12.17 3.06
C SER A 114 -10.93 -13.62 2.56
N ARG A 115 -10.16 -14.42 3.28
CA ARG A 115 -10.01 -15.85 2.98
C ARG A 115 -11.32 -16.65 3.10
N SER A 116 -12.29 -16.11 3.82
CA SER A 116 -13.59 -16.74 4.06
C SER A 116 -14.74 -16.09 3.27
N VAL A 117 -14.44 -15.17 2.34
CA VAL A 117 -15.49 -14.67 1.44
C VAL A 117 -15.89 -15.82 0.51
N PRO A 118 -17.11 -16.35 0.61
CA PRO A 118 -17.56 -17.44 -0.23
C PRO A 118 -17.47 -17.02 -1.70
N ASP A 119 -17.02 -17.94 -2.56
CA ASP A 119 -16.96 -17.71 -4.02
C ASP A 119 -18.30 -17.26 -4.62
N ARG A 120 -19.38 -17.52 -3.91
CA ARG A 120 -20.75 -17.05 -4.22
C ARG A 120 -20.89 -15.53 -4.19
N VAL A 121 -20.15 -14.80 -3.32
CA VAL A 121 -20.20 -13.33 -3.25
C VAL A 121 -19.43 -12.75 -4.44
N ILE A 122 -18.28 -13.31 -4.77
CA ILE A 122 -17.48 -12.91 -5.94
C ILE A 122 -18.29 -13.18 -7.21
N ALA A 123 -18.93 -14.34 -7.30
CA ALA A 123 -19.78 -14.69 -8.44
C ALA A 123 -20.97 -13.73 -8.60
N ARG A 124 -21.60 -13.30 -7.52
CA ARG A 124 -22.71 -12.32 -7.54
C ARG A 124 -22.26 -10.94 -7.98
N VAL A 125 -21.10 -10.46 -7.48
CA VAL A 125 -20.52 -9.16 -7.89
C VAL A 125 -20.18 -9.20 -9.38
N MET A 126 -19.53 -10.28 -9.86
CA MET A 126 -19.20 -10.45 -11.28
C MET A 126 -20.45 -10.55 -12.16
N GLN A 127 -21.50 -11.20 -11.66
CA GLN A 127 -22.79 -11.30 -12.38
C GLN A 127 -23.48 -9.93 -12.45
N ALA A 128 -23.48 -9.14 -11.38
CA ALA A 128 -24.03 -7.79 -11.37
C ALA A 128 -23.30 -6.85 -12.34
N LEU A 129 -21.96 -6.90 -12.37
CA LEU A 129 -21.15 -6.12 -13.31
C LEU A 129 -21.45 -6.52 -14.76
N ARG A 130 -21.56 -7.82 -15.06
CA ARG A 130 -21.89 -8.31 -16.41
C ARG A 130 -23.29 -7.89 -16.88
N VAL A 131 -24.27 -7.87 -15.98
CA VAL A 131 -25.61 -7.36 -16.28
C VAL A 131 -25.57 -5.88 -16.62
N GLN A 132 -24.76 -5.08 -15.92
CA GLN A 132 -24.60 -3.65 -16.19
C GLN A 132 -23.96 -3.41 -17.56
N ASP A 133 -22.97 -4.20 -17.96
CA ASP A 133 -22.35 -4.11 -19.29
C ASP A 133 -23.35 -4.46 -20.41
N LEU A 134 -24.19 -5.48 -20.23
CA LEU A 134 -25.23 -5.84 -21.18
C LEU A 134 -26.30 -4.76 -21.34
N PHE A 135 -26.67 -4.10 -20.23
CA PHE A 135 -27.59 -2.96 -20.29
C PHE A 135 -27.00 -1.78 -21.06
N GLN A 136 -25.72 -1.47 -20.88
CA GLN A 136 -25.03 -0.42 -21.62
C GLN A 136 -24.95 -0.72 -23.12
N GLN A 137 -24.68 -1.97 -23.50
CA GLN A 137 -24.66 -2.38 -24.91
C GLN A 137 -26.04 -2.24 -25.56
N GLN A 138 -27.12 -2.64 -24.88
CA GLN A 138 -28.48 -2.50 -25.42
C GLN A 138 -28.90 -1.04 -25.64
N VAL A 139 -28.46 -0.13 -24.75
CA VAL A 139 -28.76 1.31 -24.90
C VAL A 139 -28.01 1.90 -26.10
N LEU A 140 -26.78 1.46 -26.37
CA LEU A 140 -25.97 1.93 -27.51
C LEU A 140 -26.44 1.38 -28.86
N GLU A 141 -27.17 0.24 -28.88
CA GLU A 141 -27.73 -0.33 -30.12
C GLU A 141 -29.09 0.28 -30.51
N GLN A 142 -29.70 1.09 -29.63
CA GLN A 142 -31.02 1.73 -29.91
C GLN A 142 -30.92 3.17 -30.41
N ASP A 143 -29.72 3.76 -30.47
CA ASP A 143 -29.41 5.05 -31.06
C ASP A 143 -28.81 4.90 -32.47
#